data_04aa9be83d83baca37217018685a5dcc
#
_entry.id   04aa9be83d83baca37217018685a5dcc
#
_cell.length_a   1.000
_cell.length_b   1.000
_cell.length_c   1.000
_cell.angle_alpha   90.00
_cell.angle_beta   90.00
_cell.angle_gamma   90.00
#
_symmetry.space_group_name_H-M   'P 1'
#
loop_
_entity.id
_entity.type
_entity.pdbx_description
1 polymer ?
#
loop_
_entity_poly.entity_id
_entity_poly.type
_entity_poly.pdbx_seq_one_letter_code
_entity_poly.pdbx_strand_id
1 'polypeptide(L)'
;NANPHAFDYEVWLLERGIRATGYVRNNPPQRLQEMVWVPGYAVERLRYRVRERLQAVLPVERYPLTGILVALAIGDQKSVNGDLWTTFNRTSVTHLFSVSGSHITLVAALVAGLVGWAWRRVPRLALRMPAQRAALLAGCLTAFAYVFLAGFGVPAQRTLYMLLVASLVMLSGRIPAPSRVLLLALLVVLLIDPWAILAAGFWLSFGAVGALLYVASALVGDQRAWKVRLRAWGVMQWTATLASLPVLLLIFQQFSLVSPLANALAIPVITFIVTPLALLGALIPWWPILL
;
A
#
# COMPACT_ATOMS: atom_id res chain seq x y z
N ASN A 1 -5.69 4.63 -30.30
CA ASN A 1 -6.48 5.85 -30.48
C ASN A 1 -6.30 6.75 -29.28
N ALA A 2 -5.43 7.75 -29.41
CA ALA A 2 -5.30 8.81 -28.42
C ALA A 2 -6.64 9.55 -28.33
N ASN A 3 -7.24 9.56 -27.15
CA ASN A 3 -8.47 10.27 -26.91
C ASN A 3 -8.16 11.50 -26.03
N PRO A 4 -7.97 12.70 -26.62
CA PRO A 4 -7.45 13.86 -25.90
C PRO A 4 -8.39 14.37 -24.78
N HIS A 5 -9.63 13.92 -24.75
CA HIS A 5 -10.64 14.33 -23.76
C HIS A 5 -11.16 13.19 -22.88
N ALA A 6 -10.56 11.98 -22.99
CA ALA A 6 -10.96 10.82 -22.21
C ALA A 6 -9.75 9.97 -21.83
N PHE A 7 -10.01 8.82 -21.21
CA PHE A 7 -9.00 7.86 -20.79
C PHE A 7 -8.16 7.40 -22.00
N ASP A 8 -6.84 7.66 -21.96
CA ASP A 8 -5.90 7.21 -22.97
C ASP A 8 -5.43 5.80 -22.65
N TYR A 9 -5.99 4.82 -23.36
CA TYR A 9 -5.69 3.41 -23.16
C TYR A 9 -4.26 3.04 -23.59
N GLU A 10 -3.69 3.71 -24.59
CA GLU A 10 -2.34 3.46 -25.07
C GLU A 10 -1.29 3.93 -24.06
N VAL A 11 -1.47 5.12 -23.49
CA VAL A 11 -0.64 5.65 -22.41
C VAL A 11 -0.73 4.75 -21.18
N TRP A 12 -1.93 4.26 -20.83
CA TRP A 12 -2.13 3.33 -19.74
C TRP A 12 -1.44 1.97 -19.95
N LEU A 13 -1.44 1.44 -21.17
CA LEU A 13 -0.70 0.24 -21.52
C LEU A 13 0.81 0.46 -21.44
N LEU A 14 1.29 1.61 -21.97
CA LEU A 14 2.69 2.01 -21.94
C LEU A 14 3.21 2.11 -20.50
N GLU A 15 2.47 2.81 -19.61
CA GLU A 15 2.79 2.95 -18.19
C GLU A 15 2.96 1.58 -17.51
N ARG A 16 2.17 0.59 -17.91
CA ARG A 16 2.23 -0.79 -17.37
C ARG A 16 3.20 -1.71 -18.09
N GLY A 17 3.91 -1.22 -19.07
CA GLY A 17 4.83 -2.02 -19.90
C GLY A 17 4.12 -3.08 -20.75
N ILE A 18 2.80 -2.96 -20.96
CA ILE A 18 2.01 -3.89 -21.78
C ILE A 18 2.17 -3.51 -23.24
N ARG A 19 2.87 -4.33 -24.00
CA ARG A 19 3.19 -4.07 -25.42
C ARG A 19 2.27 -4.80 -26.39
N ALA A 20 1.54 -5.79 -25.92
CA ALA A 20 0.59 -6.56 -26.74
C ALA A 20 -0.55 -7.08 -25.87
N THR A 21 -1.74 -7.16 -26.46
CA THR A 21 -2.91 -7.79 -25.85
C THR A 21 -3.35 -8.95 -26.73
N GLY A 22 -3.94 -9.99 -26.12
CA GLY A 22 -4.43 -11.14 -26.83
C GLY A 22 -5.59 -11.81 -26.10
N TYR A 23 -6.22 -12.76 -26.73
CA TYR A 23 -7.26 -13.57 -26.15
C TYR A 23 -7.03 -15.06 -26.45
N VAL A 24 -7.45 -15.91 -25.55
CA VAL A 24 -7.39 -17.36 -25.74
C VAL A 24 -8.63 -17.79 -26.55
N ARG A 25 -8.42 -18.47 -27.67
CA ARG A 25 -9.52 -19.04 -28.47
C ARG A 25 -10.19 -20.18 -27.69
N ASN A 26 -11.44 -20.52 -28.05
CA ASN A 26 -12.26 -21.54 -27.40
C ASN A 26 -11.74 -22.99 -27.49
N ASN A 27 -10.57 -23.24 -28.02
CA ASN A 27 -9.91 -24.53 -27.94
C ASN A 27 -9.40 -24.76 -26.52
N PRO A 28 -9.59 -25.94 -25.92
CA PRO A 28 -9.08 -26.21 -24.59
C PRO A 28 -7.56 -25.98 -24.55
N PRO A 29 -7.05 -25.13 -23.64
CA PRO A 29 -5.63 -24.85 -23.59
C PRO A 29 -4.88 -26.12 -23.20
N GLN A 30 -3.85 -26.48 -23.96
CA GLN A 30 -2.98 -27.59 -23.63
C GLN A 30 -2.00 -27.15 -22.54
N ARG A 31 -2.01 -27.83 -21.41
CA ARG A 31 -1.07 -27.57 -20.33
C ARG A 31 0.29 -28.15 -20.70
N LEU A 32 1.27 -27.31 -20.98
CA LEU A 32 2.63 -27.72 -21.39
C LEU A 32 3.47 -28.15 -20.20
N GLN A 33 3.36 -27.46 -19.06
CA GLN A 33 4.14 -27.72 -17.84
C GLN A 33 3.30 -27.46 -16.59
N GLU A 34 3.58 -28.18 -15.52
CA GLU A 34 2.89 -27.96 -14.23
C GLU A 34 3.31 -26.68 -13.53
N MET A 35 4.59 -26.34 -13.62
CA MET A 35 5.15 -25.14 -12.99
C MET A 35 6.39 -24.68 -13.74
N VAL A 36 6.43 -23.40 -14.07
CA VAL A 36 7.66 -22.72 -14.53
C VAL A 36 8.29 -22.03 -13.33
N TRP A 37 9.53 -22.40 -12.99
CA TRP A 37 10.25 -21.85 -11.84
C TRP A 37 10.90 -20.51 -12.17
N VAL A 38 10.08 -19.46 -12.19
CA VAL A 38 10.52 -18.07 -12.27
C VAL A 38 10.05 -17.36 -10.98
N PRO A 39 10.87 -16.47 -10.38
CA PRO A 39 10.51 -15.80 -9.12
C PRO A 39 9.11 -15.16 -9.12
N GLY A 40 8.69 -14.53 -10.23
CA GLY A 40 7.36 -13.97 -10.38
C GLY A 40 6.25 -15.01 -10.27
N TYR A 41 6.41 -16.17 -10.90
CA TYR A 41 5.39 -17.24 -10.83
C TYR A 41 5.35 -17.93 -9.46
N ALA A 42 6.49 -17.98 -8.74
CA ALA A 42 6.50 -18.48 -7.37
C ALA A 42 5.68 -17.57 -6.44
N VAL A 43 5.78 -16.24 -6.61
CA VAL A 43 4.97 -15.25 -5.89
C VAL A 43 3.48 -15.40 -6.26
N GLU A 44 3.16 -15.51 -7.55
CA GLU A 44 1.76 -15.71 -7.99
C GLU A 44 1.17 -17.02 -7.45
N ARG A 45 1.95 -18.10 -7.38
CA ARG A 45 1.52 -19.35 -6.75
C ARG A 45 1.26 -19.21 -5.26
N LEU A 46 2.10 -18.43 -4.55
CA LEU A 46 1.87 -18.12 -3.13
C LEU A 46 0.58 -17.31 -2.95
N ARG A 47 0.38 -16.27 -3.77
CA ARG A 47 -0.84 -15.46 -3.77
C ARG A 47 -2.09 -16.31 -4.04
N TYR A 48 -2.03 -17.19 -5.04
CA TYR A 48 -3.10 -18.13 -5.34
C TYR A 48 -3.45 -19.02 -4.14
N ARG A 49 -2.44 -19.60 -3.47
CA ARG A 49 -2.64 -20.44 -2.28
C ARG A 49 -3.27 -19.66 -1.12
N VAL A 50 -2.82 -18.42 -0.89
CA VAL A 50 -3.40 -17.54 0.15
C VAL A 50 -4.85 -17.23 -0.17
N ARG A 51 -5.18 -16.92 -1.43
CA ARG A 51 -6.55 -16.68 -1.88
C ARG A 51 -7.44 -17.90 -1.64
N GLU A 52 -7.07 -19.07 -2.17
CA GLU A 52 -7.84 -20.29 -2.03
C GLU A 52 -8.08 -20.62 -0.56
N ARG A 53 -7.06 -20.45 0.25
CA ARG A 53 -7.17 -20.73 1.68
C ARG A 53 -8.13 -19.78 2.38
N LEU A 54 -8.03 -18.47 2.15
CA LEU A 54 -8.97 -17.51 2.74
C LEU A 54 -10.41 -17.77 2.29
N GLN A 55 -10.62 -18.12 1.02
CA GLN A 55 -11.94 -18.44 0.49
C GLN A 55 -12.48 -19.79 1.01
N ALA A 56 -11.62 -20.77 1.28
CA ALA A 56 -12.03 -22.05 1.85
C ALA A 56 -12.46 -21.92 3.32
N VAL A 57 -11.77 -21.05 4.09
CA VAL A 57 -12.12 -20.81 5.51
C VAL A 57 -13.28 -19.83 5.64
N LEU A 58 -13.34 -18.83 4.76
CA LEU A 58 -14.36 -17.79 4.72
C LEU A 58 -15.08 -17.83 3.36
N PRO A 59 -15.99 -18.81 3.12
CA PRO A 59 -16.73 -18.87 1.87
C PRO A 59 -17.52 -17.59 1.60
N VAL A 60 -17.44 -17.08 0.36
CA VAL A 60 -18.04 -15.79 -0.02
C VAL A 60 -19.56 -15.77 0.16
N GLU A 61 -20.21 -16.95 0.02
CA GLU A 61 -21.65 -17.13 0.22
C GLU A 61 -22.07 -16.81 1.66
N ARG A 62 -21.24 -17.15 2.64
CA ARG A 62 -21.48 -16.89 4.06
C ARG A 62 -20.85 -15.58 4.53
N TYR A 63 -19.72 -15.22 3.94
CA TYR A 63 -18.91 -14.04 4.30
C TYR A 63 -18.65 -13.15 3.08
N PRO A 64 -19.60 -12.28 2.69
CA PRO A 64 -19.50 -11.49 1.45
C PRO A 64 -18.28 -10.53 1.41
N LEU A 65 -17.69 -10.23 2.55
CA LEU A 65 -16.53 -9.34 2.68
C LEU A 65 -15.17 -10.05 2.55
N THR A 66 -15.16 -11.37 2.34
CA THR A 66 -13.90 -12.15 2.18
C THR A 66 -13.03 -11.61 1.06
N GLY A 67 -13.62 -11.13 -0.04
CA GLY A 67 -12.88 -10.50 -1.12
C GLY A 67 -12.06 -9.28 -0.68
N ILE A 68 -12.51 -8.53 0.33
CA ILE A 68 -11.79 -7.40 0.91
C ILE A 68 -10.55 -7.90 1.66
N LEU A 69 -10.67 -8.96 2.46
CA LEU A 69 -9.54 -9.54 3.18
C LEU A 69 -8.47 -10.06 2.22
N VAL A 70 -8.90 -10.71 1.13
CA VAL A 70 -8.00 -11.15 0.04
C VAL A 70 -7.32 -9.95 -0.61
N ALA A 71 -8.06 -8.88 -0.93
CA ALA A 71 -7.50 -7.67 -1.52
C ALA A 71 -6.46 -7.00 -0.61
N LEU A 72 -6.68 -6.95 0.69
CA LEU A 72 -5.75 -6.37 1.67
C LEU A 72 -4.54 -7.27 1.92
N ALA A 73 -4.72 -8.60 1.94
CA ALA A 73 -3.63 -9.52 2.21
C ALA A 73 -2.65 -9.66 1.04
N ILE A 74 -3.17 -9.80 -0.18
CA ILE A 74 -2.38 -10.12 -1.38
C ILE A 74 -2.55 -9.15 -2.54
N GLY A 75 -3.30 -8.05 -2.38
CA GLY A 75 -3.51 -7.05 -3.43
C GLY A 75 -4.47 -7.48 -4.55
N ASP A 76 -5.23 -8.57 -4.37
CA ASP A 76 -6.14 -9.07 -5.38
C ASP A 76 -7.54 -8.49 -5.26
N GLN A 77 -7.75 -7.39 -5.96
CA GLN A 77 -9.02 -6.66 -6.00
C GLN A 77 -10.13 -7.37 -6.80
N LYS A 78 -9.77 -8.35 -7.65
CA LYS A 78 -10.75 -9.07 -8.49
C LYS A 78 -11.72 -9.93 -7.66
N SER A 79 -11.33 -10.26 -6.44
CA SER A 79 -12.14 -11.03 -5.50
C SER A 79 -13.23 -10.20 -4.81
N VAL A 80 -13.26 -8.87 -4.99
CA VAL A 80 -14.26 -7.98 -4.37
C VAL A 80 -15.50 -7.90 -5.25
N ASN A 81 -16.69 -8.02 -4.65
CA ASN A 81 -17.97 -7.94 -5.36
C ASN A 81 -18.19 -6.56 -6.00
N GLY A 82 -18.76 -6.52 -7.21
CA GLY A 82 -19.05 -5.31 -7.98
C GLY A 82 -19.96 -4.30 -7.27
N ASP A 83 -20.95 -4.77 -6.51
CA ASP A 83 -21.86 -3.89 -5.75
C ASP A 83 -21.13 -3.12 -4.65
N LEU A 84 -20.18 -3.79 -3.98
CA LEU A 84 -19.30 -3.16 -3.00
C LEU A 84 -18.42 -2.10 -3.64
N TRP A 85 -17.90 -2.35 -4.85
CA TRP A 85 -17.11 -1.35 -5.59
C TRP A 85 -17.89 -0.09 -5.87
N THR A 86 -19.16 -0.19 -6.23
CA THR A 86 -20.03 0.98 -6.46
C THR A 86 -20.16 1.82 -5.18
N THR A 87 -20.37 1.17 -4.04
CA THR A 87 -20.47 1.84 -2.74
C THR A 87 -19.14 2.50 -2.36
N PHE A 88 -18.01 1.80 -2.53
CA PHE A 88 -16.68 2.32 -2.23
C PHE A 88 -16.28 3.50 -3.12
N ASN A 89 -16.67 3.47 -4.40
CA ASN A 89 -16.46 4.60 -5.30
C ASN A 89 -17.26 5.83 -4.87
N ARG A 90 -18.53 5.66 -4.52
CA ARG A 90 -19.40 6.77 -4.06
C ARG A 90 -18.91 7.41 -2.77
N THR A 91 -18.26 6.64 -1.89
CA THR A 91 -17.70 7.12 -0.62
C THR A 91 -16.21 7.49 -0.71
N SER A 92 -15.60 7.33 -1.89
CA SER A 92 -14.16 7.56 -2.15
C SER A 92 -13.22 6.77 -1.22
N VAL A 93 -13.64 5.60 -0.73
CA VAL A 93 -12.82 4.70 0.11
C VAL A 93 -12.16 3.59 -0.69
N THR A 94 -12.35 3.52 -1.99
CA THR A 94 -11.82 2.49 -2.90
C THR A 94 -10.32 2.28 -2.76
N HIS A 95 -9.57 3.36 -2.54
CA HIS A 95 -8.12 3.33 -2.37
C HIS A 95 -7.66 2.56 -1.11
N LEU A 96 -8.53 2.35 -0.12
CA LEU A 96 -8.25 1.60 1.10
C LEU A 96 -8.26 0.09 0.87
N PHE A 97 -8.97 -0.39 -0.16
CA PHE A 97 -9.06 -1.81 -0.51
C PHE A 97 -8.03 -2.24 -1.55
N SER A 98 -7.13 -1.34 -1.93
CA SER A 98 -5.85 -1.67 -2.54
C SER A 98 -4.76 -1.65 -1.47
N VAL A 99 -3.69 -2.43 -1.68
CA VAL A 99 -2.54 -2.33 -0.77
C VAL A 99 -1.94 -0.94 -0.89
N SER A 100 -2.21 -0.12 0.12
CA SER A 100 -1.80 1.28 0.17
C SER A 100 -0.44 1.44 0.85
N GLY A 101 0.17 2.61 0.66
CA GLY A 101 1.42 2.96 1.34
C GLY A 101 1.32 2.93 2.86
N SER A 102 0.17 3.30 3.43
CA SER A 102 -0.07 3.26 4.88
C SER A 102 -0.04 1.83 5.43
N HIS A 103 -0.60 0.85 4.70
CA HIS A 103 -0.59 -0.55 5.09
C HIS A 103 0.84 -1.11 5.14
N ILE A 104 1.63 -0.86 4.08
CA ILE A 104 3.02 -1.30 3.98
C ILE A 104 3.85 -0.67 5.12
N THR A 105 3.70 0.64 5.31
CA THR A 105 4.45 1.38 6.34
C THR A 105 4.08 0.90 7.75
N LEU A 106 2.80 0.66 8.03
CA LEU A 106 2.35 0.17 9.32
C LEU A 106 2.93 -1.21 9.62
N VAL A 107 2.79 -2.16 8.70
CA VAL A 107 3.28 -3.54 8.90
C VAL A 107 4.79 -3.55 9.06
N ALA A 108 5.52 -2.78 8.24
CA ALA A 108 6.96 -2.62 8.37
C ALA A 108 7.35 -2.00 9.73
N ALA A 109 6.63 -0.98 10.20
CA ALA A 109 6.88 -0.32 11.48
C ALA A 109 6.58 -1.24 12.67
N LEU A 110 5.51 -2.05 12.62
CA LEU A 110 5.17 -3.01 13.66
C LEU A 110 6.27 -4.07 13.80
N VAL A 111 6.73 -4.65 12.68
CA VAL A 111 7.82 -5.65 12.70
C VAL A 111 9.14 -5.00 13.12
N ALA A 112 9.48 -3.81 12.62
CA ALA A 112 10.65 -3.08 13.04
C ALA A 112 10.64 -2.78 14.55
N GLY A 113 9.50 -2.35 15.09
CA GLY A 113 9.30 -2.10 16.51
C GLY A 113 9.49 -3.37 17.36
N LEU A 114 8.88 -4.48 16.92
CA LEU A 114 9.01 -5.77 17.60
C LEU A 114 10.46 -6.28 17.59
N VAL A 115 11.12 -6.24 16.42
CA VAL A 115 12.52 -6.65 16.30
C VAL A 115 13.41 -5.75 17.13
N GLY A 116 13.25 -4.42 17.08
CA GLY A 116 14.02 -3.49 17.87
C GLY A 116 13.81 -3.66 19.38
N TRP A 117 12.60 -4.00 19.80
CA TRP A 117 12.28 -4.32 21.19
C TRP A 117 12.94 -5.63 21.62
N ALA A 118 12.79 -6.72 20.85
CA ALA A 118 13.40 -8.01 21.13
C ALA A 118 14.93 -7.94 21.12
N TRP A 119 15.50 -7.21 20.13
CA TRP A 119 16.95 -7.04 19.99
C TRP A 119 17.60 -6.41 21.22
N ARG A 120 16.95 -5.39 21.81
CA ARG A 120 17.45 -4.73 23.03
C ARG A 120 17.43 -5.63 24.27
N ARG A 121 16.64 -6.71 24.27
CA ARG A 121 16.55 -7.66 25.38
C ARG A 121 17.62 -8.75 25.34
N VAL A 122 18.33 -8.87 24.21
CA VAL A 122 19.41 -9.85 24.05
C VAL A 122 20.77 -9.14 23.99
N PRO A 123 21.52 -9.03 25.10
CA PRO A 123 22.75 -8.26 25.15
C PRO A 123 23.79 -8.66 24.08
N ARG A 124 23.88 -9.95 23.77
CA ARG A 124 24.78 -10.45 22.72
C ARG A 124 24.47 -9.87 21.34
N LEU A 125 23.20 -9.66 21.01
CA LEU A 125 22.78 -9.07 19.74
C LEU A 125 23.01 -7.57 19.74
N ALA A 126 22.69 -6.90 20.85
CA ALA A 126 22.87 -5.44 21.03
C ALA A 126 24.37 -5.04 20.92
N LEU A 127 25.29 -5.89 21.38
CA LEU A 127 26.74 -5.67 21.25
C LEU A 127 27.23 -5.85 19.79
N ARG A 128 26.58 -6.68 18.99
CA ARG A 128 26.99 -6.90 17.59
C ARG A 128 26.48 -5.80 16.65
N MET A 129 25.26 -5.34 16.86
CA MET A 129 24.62 -4.31 16.00
C MET A 129 23.62 -3.49 16.79
N PRO A 130 23.58 -2.15 16.63
CA PRO A 130 22.58 -1.31 17.27
C PRO A 130 21.16 -1.74 16.93
N ALA A 131 20.27 -1.80 17.93
CA ALA A 131 18.88 -2.23 17.76
C ALA A 131 18.11 -1.40 16.71
N GLN A 132 18.47 -0.13 16.52
CA GLN A 132 17.89 0.72 15.49
C GLN A 132 18.21 0.21 14.09
N ARG A 133 19.46 -0.24 13.84
CA ARG A 133 19.83 -0.81 12.53
C ARG A 133 19.10 -2.12 12.27
N ALA A 134 19.02 -2.99 13.27
CA ALA A 134 18.26 -4.24 13.16
C ALA A 134 16.78 -3.97 12.87
N ALA A 135 16.17 -3.02 13.55
CA ALA A 135 14.78 -2.62 13.33
C ALA A 135 14.55 -2.07 11.92
N LEU A 136 15.40 -1.17 11.42
CA LEU A 136 15.30 -0.62 10.08
C LEU A 136 15.44 -1.71 9.00
N LEU A 137 16.42 -2.61 9.14
CA LEU A 137 16.60 -3.72 8.21
C LEU A 137 15.39 -4.65 8.21
N ALA A 138 14.86 -5.01 9.37
CA ALA A 138 13.66 -5.83 9.50
C ALA A 138 12.44 -5.15 8.87
N GLY A 139 12.26 -3.85 9.09
CA GLY A 139 11.21 -3.05 8.47
C GLY A 139 11.31 -3.03 6.95
N CYS A 140 12.50 -2.78 6.40
CA CYS A 140 12.73 -2.81 4.95
C CYS A 140 12.45 -4.19 4.35
N LEU A 141 12.92 -5.27 5.00
CA LEU A 141 12.67 -6.63 4.54
C LEU A 141 11.18 -6.97 4.56
N THR A 142 10.48 -6.56 5.61
CA THR A 142 9.03 -6.74 5.73
C THR A 142 8.27 -5.96 4.66
N ALA A 143 8.63 -4.69 4.42
CA ALA A 143 8.04 -3.89 3.37
C ALA A 143 8.25 -4.54 1.99
N PHE A 144 9.45 -5.00 1.70
CA PHE A 144 9.78 -5.71 0.47
C PHE A 144 8.94 -6.98 0.32
N ALA A 145 8.90 -7.84 1.34
CA ALA A 145 8.11 -9.07 1.32
C ALA A 145 6.62 -8.80 1.11
N TYR A 146 6.07 -7.77 1.77
CA TYR A 146 4.65 -7.43 1.64
C TYR A 146 4.35 -6.84 0.25
N VAL A 147 5.22 -5.99 -0.31
CA VAL A 147 5.05 -5.45 -1.66
C VAL A 147 5.10 -6.56 -2.71
N PHE A 148 5.97 -7.55 -2.56
CA PHE A 148 6.00 -8.74 -3.42
C PHE A 148 4.71 -9.55 -3.29
N LEU A 149 4.27 -9.82 -2.07
CA LEU A 149 3.01 -10.53 -1.82
C LEU A 149 1.80 -9.77 -2.39
N ALA A 150 1.83 -8.43 -2.35
CA ALA A 150 0.79 -7.57 -2.93
C ALA A 150 0.83 -7.50 -4.47
N GLY A 151 1.73 -8.22 -5.14
CA GLY A 151 1.84 -8.28 -6.59
C GLY A 151 2.63 -7.14 -7.21
N PHE A 152 3.47 -6.46 -6.43
CA PHE A 152 4.40 -5.41 -6.89
C PHE A 152 3.71 -4.29 -7.68
N GLY A 153 2.50 -3.90 -7.27
CA GLY A 153 1.74 -2.82 -7.91
C GLY A 153 2.44 -1.46 -7.79
N VAL A 154 2.24 -0.58 -8.75
CA VAL A 154 2.91 0.74 -8.84
C VAL A 154 2.78 1.57 -7.54
N PRO A 155 1.62 1.67 -6.85
CA PRO A 155 1.53 2.39 -5.58
C PRO A 155 2.39 1.78 -4.47
N ALA A 156 2.47 0.45 -4.42
CA ALA A 156 3.26 -0.28 -3.44
C ALA A 156 4.77 -0.12 -3.68
N GLN A 157 5.21 -0.14 -4.95
CA GLN A 157 6.59 0.11 -5.35
C GLN A 157 7.06 1.49 -4.87
N ARG A 158 6.28 2.55 -5.12
CA ARG A 158 6.63 3.91 -4.69
C ARG A 158 6.84 4.00 -3.19
N THR A 159 5.95 3.40 -2.42
CA THR A 159 6.09 3.35 -0.96
C THR A 159 7.33 2.60 -0.53
N LEU A 160 7.64 1.47 -1.17
CA LEU A 160 8.87 0.72 -0.91
C LEU A 160 10.10 1.58 -1.16
N TYR A 161 10.16 2.30 -2.29
CA TYR A 161 11.29 3.18 -2.60
C TYR A 161 11.42 4.33 -1.59
N MET A 162 10.30 4.95 -1.18
CA MET A 162 10.31 5.96 -0.13
C MET A 162 10.86 5.42 1.20
N LEU A 163 10.41 4.22 1.61
CA LEU A 163 10.88 3.57 2.83
C LEU A 163 12.36 3.19 2.77
N LEU A 164 12.82 2.66 1.63
CA LEU A 164 14.23 2.30 1.43
C LEU A 164 15.12 3.55 1.48
N VAL A 165 14.74 4.62 0.79
CA VAL A 165 15.49 5.89 0.81
C VAL A 165 15.53 6.45 2.23
N ALA A 166 14.40 6.52 2.93
CA ALA A 166 14.33 6.98 4.32
C ALA A 166 15.23 6.14 5.23
N SER A 167 15.16 4.82 5.12
CA SER A 167 15.96 3.89 5.91
C SER A 167 17.46 4.02 5.63
N LEU A 168 17.87 4.16 4.36
CA LEU A 168 19.26 4.36 3.99
C LEU A 168 19.83 5.66 4.57
N VAL A 169 19.05 6.75 4.51
CA VAL A 169 19.46 8.02 5.11
C VAL A 169 19.59 7.90 6.63
N MET A 170 18.64 7.22 7.29
CA MET A 170 18.73 6.96 8.74
C MET A 170 19.90 6.06 9.10
N LEU A 171 20.21 5.04 8.30
CA LEU A 171 21.37 4.15 8.50
C LEU A 171 22.70 4.88 8.32
N SER A 172 22.74 5.94 7.52
CA SER A 172 23.95 6.79 7.37
C SER A 172 24.25 7.67 8.59
N GLY A 173 23.45 7.60 9.65
CA GLY A 173 23.60 8.38 10.88
C GLY A 173 23.20 9.86 10.72
N ARG A 174 22.63 10.25 9.61
CA ARG A 174 22.15 11.62 9.36
C ARG A 174 20.69 11.73 9.78
N ILE A 175 20.30 12.87 10.34
CA ILE A 175 18.90 13.24 10.58
C ILE A 175 18.42 13.98 9.33
N PRO A 176 17.69 13.32 8.43
CA PRO A 176 17.27 13.98 7.21
C PRO A 176 16.10 14.91 7.46
N ALA A 177 16.10 16.07 6.80
CA ALA A 177 14.87 16.84 6.67
C ALA A 177 13.86 16.00 5.86
N PRO A 178 12.61 15.82 6.31
CA PRO A 178 11.61 15.00 5.61
C PRO A 178 11.41 15.37 4.14
N SER A 179 11.50 16.67 3.81
CA SER A 179 11.45 17.17 2.44
C SER A 179 12.59 16.64 1.55
N ARG A 180 13.81 16.51 2.09
CA ARG A 180 14.94 15.95 1.35
C ARG A 180 14.74 14.45 1.08
N VAL A 181 14.19 13.72 2.05
CA VAL A 181 13.87 12.29 1.86
C VAL A 181 12.83 12.13 0.77
N LEU A 182 11.78 12.98 0.78
CA LEU A 182 10.75 12.97 -0.25
C LEU A 182 11.32 13.25 -1.65
N LEU A 183 12.18 14.26 -1.77
CA LEU A 183 12.85 14.62 -3.03
C LEU A 183 13.78 13.51 -3.53
N LEU A 184 14.56 12.90 -2.65
CA LEU A 184 15.41 11.77 -3.00
C LEU A 184 14.58 10.56 -3.45
N ALA A 185 13.47 10.27 -2.76
CA ALA A 185 12.56 9.20 -3.16
C ALA A 185 11.91 9.50 -4.51
N LEU A 186 11.51 10.76 -4.76
CA LEU A 186 11.00 11.21 -6.05
C LEU A 186 12.04 10.99 -7.16
N LEU A 187 13.28 11.40 -6.94
CA LEU A 187 14.38 11.20 -7.89
C LEU A 187 14.60 9.71 -8.18
N VAL A 188 14.64 8.86 -7.16
CA VAL A 188 14.81 7.41 -7.33
C VAL A 188 13.67 6.80 -8.14
N VAL A 189 12.43 7.19 -7.86
CA VAL A 189 11.26 6.70 -8.63
C VAL A 189 11.38 7.11 -10.11
N LEU A 190 11.73 8.36 -10.39
CA LEU A 190 11.86 8.86 -11.77
C LEU A 190 13.05 8.25 -12.53
N LEU A 191 14.13 7.91 -11.83
CA LEU A 191 15.27 7.21 -12.44
C LEU A 191 14.92 5.75 -12.79
N ILE A 192 14.09 5.08 -11.99
CA ILE A 192 13.66 3.69 -12.21
C ILE A 192 12.53 3.65 -13.27
N ASP A 193 11.57 4.54 -13.15
CA ASP A 193 10.40 4.64 -14.04
C ASP A 193 10.16 6.10 -14.43
N PRO A 194 10.76 6.58 -15.54
CA PRO A 194 10.53 7.94 -16.04
C PRO A 194 9.07 8.22 -16.42
N TRP A 195 8.31 7.18 -16.77
CA TRP A 195 6.90 7.30 -17.15
C TRP A 195 5.95 7.40 -15.95
N ALA A 196 6.45 7.24 -14.74
CA ALA A 196 5.64 7.36 -13.51
C ALA A 196 4.89 8.70 -13.43
N ILE A 197 5.42 9.79 -14.03
CA ILE A 197 4.77 11.12 -14.05
C ILE A 197 3.43 11.14 -14.80
N LEU A 198 3.19 10.17 -15.70
CA LEU A 198 1.92 10.04 -16.43
C LEU A 198 0.83 9.41 -15.56
N ALA A 199 1.22 8.71 -14.49
CA ALA A 199 0.29 8.05 -13.60
C ALA A 199 -0.36 9.03 -12.61
N ALA A 200 -1.69 9.10 -12.59
CA ALA A 200 -2.45 9.87 -11.59
C ALA A 200 -2.01 9.56 -10.15
N GLY A 201 -1.75 8.29 -9.87
CA GLY A 201 -1.30 7.85 -8.56
C GLY A 201 0.08 8.38 -8.16
N PHE A 202 0.95 8.77 -9.09
CA PHE A 202 2.21 9.44 -8.79
C PHE A 202 1.96 10.80 -8.13
N TRP A 203 1.12 11.62 -8.74
CA TRP A 203 0.75 12.93 -8.22
C TRP A 203 -0.02 12.84 -6.91
N LEU A 204 -0.94 11.89 -6.79
CA LEU A 204 -1.66 11.63 -5.54
C LEU A 204 -0.72 11.21 -4.40
N SER A 205 0.29 10.35 -4.67
CA SER A 205 1.22 9.91 -3.62
C SER A 205 2.19 11.02 -3.20
N PHE A 206 2.94 11.59 -4.14
CA PHE A 206 3.97 12.58 -3.81
C PHE A 206 3.35 13.92 -3.41
N GLY A 207 2.25 14.32 -4.07
CA GLY A 207 1.53 15.55 -3.74
C GLY A 207 0.90 15.49 -2.35
N ALA A 208 0.21 14.39 -2.00
CA ALA A 208 -0.38 14.23 -0.67
C ALA A 208 0.68 14.20 0.42
N VAL A 209 1.78 13.43 0.24
CA VAL A 209 2.87 13.38 1.23
C VAL A 209 3.55 14.74 1.36
N GLY A 210 3.80 15.44 0.25
CA GLY A 210 4.38 16.79 0.26
C GLY A 210 3.50 17.79 1.01
N ALA A 211 2.20 17.81 0.74
CA ALA A 211 1.24 18.66 1.43
C ALA A 211 1.15 18.33 2.92
N LEU A 212 1.12 17.05 3.28
CA LEU A 212 1.12 16.62 4.68
C LEU A 212 2.39 17.04 5.41
N LEU A 213 3.57 16.91 4.79
CA LEU A 213 4.83 17.34 5.38
C LEU A 213 4.87 18.86 5.57
N TYR A 214 4.37 19.61 4.59
CA TYR A 214 4.27 21.07 4.68
C TYR A 214 3.40 21.50 5.86
N VAL A 215 2.18 20.96 5.97
CA VAL A 215 1.26 21.26 7.07
C VAL A 215 1.79 20.74 8.40
N ALA A 216 2.41 19.55 8.44
CA ALA A 216 3.03 19.02 9.64
C ALA A 216 4.14 19.93 10.18
N SER A 217 4.92 20.59 9.30
CA SER A 217 5.94 21.54 9.70
C SER A 217 5.36 22.79 10.38
N ALA A 218 4.13 23.17 10.06
CA ALA A 218 3.41 24.28 10.68
C ALA A 218 2.71 23.91 11.99
N LEU A 219 2.46 22.62 12.22
CA LEU A 219 1.82 22.10 13.44
C LEU A 219 2.81 21.81 14.58
N VAL A 220 4.01 22.38 14.53
CA VAL A 220 5.03 22.22 15.55
C VAL A 220 4.62 22.99 16.82
N GLY A 221 4.40 22.27 17.93
CA GLY A 221 4.01 22.84 19.21
C GLY A 221 3.74 21.74 20.25
N ASP A 222 3.34 22.14 21.47
CA ASP A 222 2.99 21.17 22.52
C ASP A 222 1.67 20.45 22.19
N GLN A 223 1.80 19.19 21.73
CA GLN A 223 0.68 18.33 21.37
C GLN A 223 0.23 17.41 22.53
N ARG A 224 0.52 17.75 23.78
CA ARG A 224 0.12 16.91 24.93
C ARG A 224 -1.38 16.89 25.17
N ALA A 225 -2.08 18.02 24.91
CA ALA A 225 -3.52 18.10 25.07
C ALA A 225 -4.26 17.31 23.98
N TRP A 226 -5.20 16.45 24.37
CA TRP A 226 -5.99 15.64 23.45
C TRP A 226 -6.75 16.45 22.40
N LYS A 227 -7.23 17.66 22.77
CA LYS A 227 -7.91 18.58 21.84
C LYS A 227 -6.97 19.07 20.73
N VAL A 228 -5.69 19.34 21.04
CA VAL A 228 -4.68 19.76 20.05
C VAL A 228 -4.40 18.60 19.09
N ARG A 229 -4.26 17.37 19.60
CA ARG A 229 -4.07 16.18 18.76
C ARG A 229 -5.27 15.93 17.85
N LEU A 230 -6.49 16.07 18.35
CA LEU A 230 -7.71 15.91 17.55
C LEU A 230 -7.78 16.97 16.43
N ARG A 231 -7.47 18.24 16.78
CA ARG A 231 -7.40 19.31 15.77
C ARG A 231 -6.33 19.04 14.72
N ALA A 232 -5.13 18.65 15.14
CA ALA A 232 -4.03 18.30 14.23
C ALA A 232 -4.43 17.15 13.29
N TRP A 233 -5.06 16.11 13.84
CA TRP A 233 -5.59 15.00 13.05
C TRP A 233 -6.62 15.46 12.01
N GLY A 234 -7.58 16.32 12.41
CA GLY A 234 -8.57 16.89 11.49
C GLY A 234 -7.94 17.74 10.39
N VAL A 235 -6.96 18.59 10.74
CA VAL A 235 -6.20 19.38 9.75
C VAL A 235 -5.46 18.48 8.77
N MET A 236 -4.80 17.42 9.22
CA MET A 236 -4.12 16.47 8.35
C MET A 236 -5.11 15.76 7.40
N GLN A 237 -6.29 15.37 7.90
CA GLN A 237 -7.31 14.74 7.09
C GLN A 237 -7.84 15.68 5.98
N TRP A 238 -8.13 16.94 6.31
CA TRP A 238 -8.50 17.96 5.34
C TRP A 238 -7.37 18.26 4.35
N THR A 239 -6.12 18.32 4.81
CA THR A 239 -4.97 18.53 3.94
C THR A 239 -4.84 17.41 2.89
N ALA A 240 -4.96 16.16 3.30
CA ALA A 240 -4.92 15.03 2.38
C ALA A 240 -6.04 15.10 1.33
N THR A 241 -7.25 15.45 1.77
CA THR A 241 -8.44 15.61 0.88
C THR A 241 -8.23 16.74 -0.12
N LEU A 242 -7.82 17.94 0.35
CA LEU A 242 -7.62 19.10 -0.50
C LEU A 242 -6.44 18.94 -1.46
N ALA A 243 -5.36 18.29 -1.01
CA ALA A 243 -4.20 18.03 -1.86
C ALA A 243 -4.53 17.02 -2.99
N SER A 244 -5.44 16.08 -2.75
CA SER A 244 -5.86 15.12 -3.76
C SER A 244 -6.93 15.67 -4.73
N LEU A 245 -7.67 16.71 -4.32
CA LEU A 245 -8.82 17.25 -5.04
C LEU A 245 -8.50 17.64 -6.50
N PRO A 246 -7.43 18.40 -6.82
CA PRO A 246 -7.13 18.79 -8.19
C PRO A 246 -6.96 17.58 -9.11
N VAL A 247 -6.22 16.57 -8.65
CA VAL A 247 -5.97 15.35 -9.42
C VAL A 247 -7.25 14.52 -9.59
N LEU A 248 -8.07 14.42 -8.55
CA LEU A 248 -9.35 13.71 -8.60
C LEU A 248 -10.31 14.38 -9.60
N LEU A 249 -10.43 15.71 -9.58
CA LEU A 249 -11.29 16.43 -10.49
C LEU A 249 -10.80 16.41 -11.93
N LEU A 250 -9.48 16.58 -12.17
CA LEU A 250 -8.93 16.62 -13.51
C LEU A 250 -8.94 15.25 -14.20
N ILE A 251 -8.62 14.18 -13.46
CA ILE A 251 -8.42 12.84 -14.03
C ILE A 251 -9.66 11.97 -13.88
N PHE A 252 -10.28 11.96 -12.71
CA PHE A 252 -11.40 11.07 -12.42
C PHE A 252 -12.76 11.73 -12.54
N GLN A 253 -12.82 13.09 -12.61
CA GLN A 253 -14.05 13.89 -12.70
C GLN A 253 -15.08 13.52 -11.64
N GLN A 254 -14.63 13.02 -10.49
CA GLN A 254 -15.45 12.57 -9.38
C GLN A 254 -14.90 13.11 -8.08
N PHE A 255 -15.81 13.60 -7.24
CA PHE A 255 -15.51 14.03 -5.88
C PHE A 255 -16.69 13.67 -4.97
N SER A 256 -16.39 13.09 -3.82
CA SER A 256 -17.38 12.75 -2.82
C SER A 256 -17.27 13.69 -1.62
N LEU A 257 -18.32 14.45 -1.31
CA LEU A 257 -18.38 15.31 -0.13
C LEU A 257 -18.32 14.51 1.19
N VAL A 258 -18.72 13.24 1.15
CA VAL A 258 -18.69 12.34 2.32
C VAL A 258 -17.29 11.77 2.56
N SER A 259 -16.39 11.90 1.58
CA SER A 259 -15.03 11.32 1.63
C SER A 259 -14.24 11.65 2.90
N PRO A 260 -14.15 12.90 3.38
CA PRO A 260 -13.40 13.21 4.59
C PRO A 260 -13.89 12.45 5.82
N LEU A 261 -15.22 12.35 5.99
CA LEU A 261 -15.83 11.66 7.12
C LEU A 261 -15.69 10.14 6.99
N ALA A 262 -15.95 9.60 5.81
CA ALA A 262 -15.79 8.18 5.52
C ALA A 262 -14.33 7.73 5.74
N ASN A 263 -13.36 8.49 5.24
CA ASN A 263 -11.94 8.20 5.40
C ASN A 263 -11.47 8.37 6.85
N ALA A 264 -12.02 9.33 7.59
CA ALA A 264 -11.70 9.53 9.01
C ALA A 264 -12.00 8.30 9.86
N LEU A 265 -13.05 7.54 9.52
CA LEU A 265 -13.42 6.29 10.20
C LEU A 265 -12.76 5.07 9.54
N ALA A 266 -12.79 4.99 8.22
CA ALA A 266 -12.35 3.80 7.49
C ALA A 266 -10.83 3.62 7.53
N ILE A 267 -10.03 4.70 7.41
CA ILE A 267 -8.56 4.59 7.43
C ILE A 267 -8.06 3.96 8.73
N PRO A 268 -8.41 4.43 9.94
CA PRO A 268 -7.96 3.80 11.17
C PRO A 268 -8.37 2.33 11.29
N VAL A 269 -9.63 2.02 11.01
CA VAL A 269 -10.16 0.65 11.14
C VAL A 269 -9.46 -0.30 10.16
N ILE A 270 -9.41 0.07 8.89
CA ILE A 270 -8.84 -0.80 7.86
C ILE A 270 -7.33 -0.94 8.06
N THR A 271 -6.63 0.16 8.32
CA THR A 271 -5.17 0.16 8.42
C THR A 271 -4.69 -0.52 9.71
N PHE A 272 -5.26 -0.20 10.88
CA PHE A 272 -4.74 -0.67 12.15
C PHE A 272 -5.35 -1.99 12.65
N ILE A 273 -6.54 -2.35 12.16
CA ILE A 273 -7.24 -3.56 12.62
C ILE A 273 -7.35 -4.58 11.49
N VAL A 274 -8.03 -4.22 10.40
CA VAL A 274 -8.39 -5.21 9.36
C VAL A 274 -7.15 -5.72 8.61
N THR A 275 -6.24 -4.84 8.21
CA THR A 275 -5.05 -5.25 7.46
C THR A 275 -4.10 -6.14 8.26
N PRO A 276 -3.72 -5.83 9.51
CA PRO A 276 -2.92 -6.75 10.32
C PRO A 276 -3.59 -8.10 10.55
N LEU A 277 -4.90 -8.11 10.83
CA LEU A 277 -5.65 -9.36 11.01
C LEU A 277 -5.75 -10.18 9.73
N ALA A 278 -5.97 -9.54 8.56
CA ALA A 278 -5.98 -10.21 7.27
C ALA A 278 -4.63 -10.86 6.95
N LEU A 279 -3.51 -10.17 7.24
CA LEU A 279 -2.16 -10.70 7.06
C LEU A 279 -1.85 -11.83 8.04
N LEU A 280 -2.22 -11.70 9.30
CA LEU A 280 -2.07 -12.76 10.29
C LEU A 280 -2.87 -14.00 9.88
N GLY A 281 -4.13 -13.82 9.45
CA GLY A 281 -4.95 -14.91 8.93
C GLY A 281 -4.39 -15.58 7.68
N ALA A 282 -3.73 -14.83 6.82
CA ALA A 282 -3.04 -15.35 5.64
C ALA A 282 -1.80 -16.19 6.00
N LEU A 283 -1.09 -15.81 7.08
CA LEU A 283 0.16 -16.46 7.52
C LEU A 283 -0.08 -17.68 8.43
N ILE A 284 -1.08 -17.63 9.31
CA ILE A 284 -1.31 -18.67 10.32
C ILE A 284 -2.09 -19.85 9.70
N PRO A 285 -1.55 -21.08 9.72
CA PRO A 285 -2.22 -22.25 9.15
C PRO A 285 -3.47 -22.72 9.91
N TRP A 286 -3.70 -22.27 11.14
CA TRP A 286 -4.71 -22.77 12.09
C TRP A 286 -5.89 -21.82 12.29
N TRP A 287 -6.17 -20.95 11.33
CA TRP A 287 -7.26 -19.97 11.39
C TRP A 287 -8.65 -20.50 11.80
N PRO A 288 -9.07 -21.75 11.49
CA PRO A 288 -10.39 -22.25 11.93
C PRO A 288 -10.61 -22.26 13.45
N ILE A 289 -9.55 -22.10 14.24
CA ILE A 289 -9.64 -22.14 15.72
C ILE A 289 -9.95 -20.75 16.30
N LEU A 290 -9.82 -19.68 15.48
CA LEU A 290 -9.97 -18.28 15.94
C LEU A 290 -11.27 -17.61 15.44
N LEU A 291 -12.11 -18.32 14.70
CA LEU A 291 -13.46 -17.93 14.28
C LEU A 291 -14.52 -18.77 14.98
#